data_ecd6406e467496d562521f464d62bfad
#
_entry.id   ecd6406e467496d562521f464d62bfad
#
_cell.length_a   1.000
_cell.length_b   1.000
_cell.length_c   1.000
_cell.angle_alpha   90.00
_cell.angle_beta   90.00
_cell.angle_gamma   90.00
#
_symmetry.space_group_name_H-M   'P 1'
#
loop_
_entity.id
_entity.type
_entity.pdbx_description
1 polymer ?
#
loop_
_entity_poly.entity_id
_entity_poly.type
_entity_poly.pdbx_seq_one_letter_code
_entity_poly.pdbx_strand_id
1 'polypeptide(L)'
;MHVSVLSSGPLSRPALDALFGRESITNTPLLDVIYVTNTSHDISLAGLRFCPNLDAVCRSADDAVPGTRTAVVSLRDAGLIPTGAWGWLDDEALAQAVARTYRHARGTGAVAAAQQQWTQCRGAQSETAAVLPLTEEPIELHVLEPDGDGGQVSRHALRWIEDTDRREPEGFVVAGVDHADAAPGVLDAVRSADVVVLP
;
A
#
# COMPACT_ATOMS: atom_id res chain seq x y z
N MET A 1 1.13 -9.86 -23.42
CA MET A 1 0.85 -10.69 -22.24
C MET A 1 0.40 -9.79 -21.12
N HIS A 2 -0.78 -10.06 -20.60
CA HIS A 2 -1.33 -9.31 -19.47
C HIS A 2 -1.01 -10.01 -18.16
N VAL A 3 -0.43 -9.27 -17.20
CA VAL A 3 -0.02 -9.79 -15.90
C VAL A 3 -0.72 -8.99 -14.81
N SER A 4 -1.46 -9.66 -13.95
CA SER A 4 -2.03 -9.05 -12.74
C SER A 4 -1.23 -9.46 -11.51
N VAL A 5 -0.78 -8.47 -10.74
CA VAL A 5 -0.01 -8.67 -9.52
C VAL A 5 -0.84 -8.25 -8.31
N LEU A 6 -1.26 -9.20 -7.49
CA LEU A 6 -1.97 -8.91 -6.24
C LEU A 6 -0.94 -8.52 -5.18
N SER A 7 -0.56 -7.25 -5.17
CA SER A 7 0.55 -6.73 -4.39
C SER A 7 0.23 -6.57 -2.91
N SER A 8 0.99 -7.23 -2.07
CA SER A 8 0.97 -7.06 -0.61
C SER A 8 2.10 -6.15 -0.09
N GLY A 9 2.77 -5.40 -0.98
CA GLY A 9 3.81 -4.45 -0.59
C GLY A 9 5.11 -4.54 -1.39
N PRO A 10 6.27 -4.26 -0.77
CA PRO A 10 7.55 -4.09 -1.47
C PRO A 10 8.09 -5.37 -2.13
N LEU A 11 7.55 -6.55 -1.77
CA LEU A 11 7.99 -7.83 -2.35
C LEU A 11 7.48 -8.05 -3.77
N SER A 12 6.49 -7.30 -4.22
CA SER A 12 5.88 -7.48 -5.54
C SER A 12 6.86 -7.20 -6.67
N ARG A 13 7.68 -6.17 -6.53
CA ARG A 13 8.66 -5.81 -7.56
C ARG A 13 9.80 -6.81 -7.69
N PRO A 14 10.49 -7.23 -6.61
CA PRO A 14 11.49 -8.30 -6.68
C PRO A 14 10.95 -9.61 -7.24
N ALA A 15 9.71 -9.98 -6.91
CA ALA A 15 9.07 -11.17 -7.47
C ALA A 15 8.86 -11.07 -8.99
N LEU A 16 8.44 -9.91 -9.48
CA LEU A 16 8.30 -9.67 -10.92
C LEU A 16 9.65 -9.67 -11.63
N ASP A 17 10.65 -8.99 -11.06
CA ASP A 17 12.01 -8.97 -11.60
C ASP A 17 12.60 -10.39 -11.68
N ALA A 18 12.29 -11.26 -10.71
CA ALA A 18 12.69 -12.66 -10.71
C ALA A 18 11.96 -13.51 -11.77
N LEU A 19 10.66 -13.25 -11.98
CA LEU A 19 9.85 -14.03 -12.92
C LEU A 19 10.07 -13.63 -14.38
N PHE A 20 10.19 -12.34 -14.65
CA PHE A 20 10.19 -11.81 -16.03
C PHE A 20 11.50 -11.17 -16.44
N GLY A 21 12.45 -11.04 -15.51
CA GLY A 21 13.70 -10.30 -15.70
C GLY A 21 13.49 -8.78 -15.65
N ARG A 22 14.45 -8.09 -15.07
CA ARG A 22 14.38 -6.64 -14.81
C ARG A 22 14.19 -5.81 -16.10
N GLU A 23 14.87 -6.21 -17.17
CA GLU A 23 14.78 -5.55 -18.47
C GLU A 23 13.44 -5.80 -19.17
N SER A 24 12.84 -6.98 -18.98
CA SER A 24 11.54 -7.32 -19.58
C SER A 24 10.40 -6.49 -19.03
N ILE A 25 10.46 -6.11 -17.75
CA ILE A 25 9.38 -5.32 -17.10
C ILE A 25 9.50 -3.84 -17.48
N THR A 26 10.71 -3.37 -17.78
CA THR A 26 10.96 -1.94 -18.06
C THR A 26 10.98 -1.58 -19.53
N ASN A 27 11.31 -2.52 -20.43
CA ASN A 27 11.61 -2.23 -21.82
C ASN A 27 10.88 -3.12 -22.84
N THR A 28 10.04 -4.06 -22.41
CA THR A 28 9.34 -4.94 -23.36
C THR A 28 7.93 -4.43 -23.61
N PRO A 29 7.61 -3.92 -24.80
CA PRO A 29 6.26 -3.45 -25.15
C PRO A 29 5.20 -4.57 -25.19
N LEU A 30 5.58 -5.80 -24.82
CA LEU A 30 4.72 -6.99 -24.83
C LEU A 30 4.16 -7.35 -23.46
N LEU A 31 4.58 -6.67 -22.39
CA LEU A 31 4.13 -6.95 -21.02
C LEU A 31 3.28 -5.79 -20.52
N ASP A 32 2.01 -6.06 -20.34
CA ASP A 32 1.05 -5.14 -19.73
C ASP A 32 0.80 -5.58 -18.29
N VAL A 33 1.19 -4.77 -17.31
CA VAL A 33 1.17 -5.15 -15.90
C VAL A 33 0.17 -4.29 -15.13
N ILE A 34 -0.75 -4.94 -14.42
CA ILE A 34 -1.66 -4.26 -13.49
C ILE A 34 -1.32 -4.69 -12.07
N TYR A 35 -0.92 -3.72 -11.25
CA TYR A 35 -0.73 -3.92 -9.82
C TYR A 35 -2.05 -3.66 -9.10
N VAL A 36 -2.60 -4.69 -8.46
CA VAL A 36 -3.73 -4.55 -7.53
C VAL A 36 -3.16 -4.48 -6.12
N THR A 37 -3.18 -3.30 -5.52
CA THR A 37 -2.57 -3.07 -4.21
C THR A 37 -3.53 -3.41 -3.08
N ASN A 38 -3.06 -4.18 -2.09
CA ASN A 38 -3.81 -4.47 -0.89
C ASN A 38 -4.03 -3.17 -0.08
N THR A 39 -5.29 -2.85 0.22
CA THR A 39 -5.71 -1.67 0.97
C THR A 39 -5.92 -1.92 2.45
N SER A 40 -5.84 -3.17 2.92
CA SER A 40 -6.07 -3.49 4.35
C SER A 40 -4.98 -2.98 5.29
N HIS A 41 -3.82 -2.58 4.76
CA HIS A 41 -2.76 -1.93 5.52
C HIS A 41 -2.83 -0.39 5.49
N ASP A 42 -3.81 0.18 4.78
CA ASP A 42 -4.00 1.62 4.80
C ASP A 42 -4.33 2.09 6.22
N ILE A 43 -3.73 3.21 6.63
CA ILE A 43 -3.89 3.72 7.98
C ILE A 43 -4.04 5.24 7.98
N SER A 44 -4.89 5.74 8.88
CA SER A 44 -5.02 7.19 9.12
C SER A 44 -4.18 7.61 10.31
N LEU A 45 -3.21 8.50 10.08
CA LEU A 45 -2.37 9.10 11.11
C LEU A 45 -2.43 10.61 10.99
N ALA A 46 -2.70 11.32 12.07
CA ALA A 46 -2.82 12.79 12.08
C ALA A 46 -3.82 13.35 11.04
N GLY A 47 -4.88 12.60 10.73
CA GLY A 47 -5.85 12.97 9.68
C GLY A 47 -5.38 12.76 8.25
N LEU A 48 -4.18 12.24 8.03
CA LEU A 48 -3.64 11.89 6.74
C LEU A 48 -3.82 10.40 6.45
N ARG A 49 -4.20 10.06 5.20
CA ARG A 49 -4.33 8.66 4.77
C ARG A 49 -2.99 8.18 4.18
N PHE A 50 -2.40 7.21 4.83
CA PHE A 50 -1.22 6.49 4.37
C PHE A 50 -1.63 5.17 3.72
N CYS A 51 -1.05 4.86 2.56
CA CYS A 51 -1.30 3.63 1.79
C CYS A 51 0.05 2.94 1.50
N PRO A 52 0.66 2.26 2.48
CA PRO A 52 2.04 1.76 2.36
C PRO A 52 2.27 0.82 1.18
N ASN A 53 1.28 0.00 0.83
CA ASN A 53 1.41 -0.93 -0.29
C ASN A 53 1.39 -0.20 -1.64
N LEU A 54 0.54 0.80 -1.80
CA LEU A 54 0.52 1.66 -2.99
C LEU A 54 1.82 2.44 -3.11
N ASP A 55 2.28 3.05 -2.01
CA ASP A 55 3.52 3.82 -1.98
C ASP A 55 4.73 2.94 -2.33
N ALA A 56 4.77 1.70 -1.81
CA ALA A 56 5.84 0.75 -2.12
C ALA A 56 5.88 0.34 -3.60
N VAL A 57 4.73 0.14 -4.23
CA VAL A 57 4.65 -0.19 -5.67
C VAL A 57 5.03 1.02 -6.53
N CYS A 58 4.65 2.22 -6.11
CA CYS A 58 4.98 3.47 -6.80
C CYS A 58 6.48 3.80 -6.74
N ARG A 59 7.20 3.39 -5.70
CA ARG A 59 8.65 3.62 -5.58
C ARG A 59 9.44 2.84 -6.63
N SER A 60 10.52 3.44 -7.14
CA SER A 60 11.47 2.73 -8.00
C SER A 60 12.30 1.73 -7.18
N ALA A 61 12.72 0.63 -7.81
CA ALA A 61 13.69 -0.27 -7.19
C ALA A 61 15.06 0.40 -6.97
N ASP A 62 15.34 1.47 -7.72
CA ASP A 62 16.55 2.26 -7.59
C ASP A 62 16.45 3.30 -6.46
N ASP A 63 15.24 3.57 -5.93
CA ASP A 63 14.97 4.43 -4.77
C ASP A 63 15.21 3.70 -3.42
N ALA A 64 16.05 2.66 -3.41
CA ALA A 64 16.42 1.92 -2.20
C ALA A 64 17.24 2.75 -1.18
N VAL A 65 17.51 4.03 -1.48
CA VAL A 65 18.06 4.97 -0.51
C VAL A 65 16.96 5.32 0.49
N PRO A 66 17.17 5.10 1.82
CA PRO A 66 16.21 5.54 2.81
C PRO A 66 15.89 7.02 2.59
N GLY A 67 14.61 7.33 2.41
CA GLY A 67 14.15 8.71 2.26
C GLY A 67 14.50 9.54 3.50
N THR A 68 14.56 10.86 3.34
CA THR A 68 14.68 11.76 4.49
C THR A 68 13.48 11.58 5.42
N ARG A 69 13.67 11.85 6.71
CA ARG A 69 12.63 11.73 7.73
C ARG A 69 12.48 12.99 8.57
N THR A 70 12.96 14.12 8.09
CA THR A 70 12.99 15.37 8.86
C THR A 70 11.59 15.82 9.26
N ALA A 71 10.66 15.82 8.32
CA ALA A 71 9.28 16.22 8.59
C ALA A 71 8.54 15.18 9.44
N VAL A 72 8.76 13.89 9.17
CA VAL A 72 8.19 12.79 9.96
C VAL A 72 8.65 12.85 11.42
N VAL A 73 9.95 13.09 11.66
CA VAL A 73 10.49 13.25 13.02
C VAL A 73 9.86 14.45 13.72
N SER A 74 9.73 15.59 13.02
CA SER A 74 9.09 16.78 13.59
C SER A 74 7.63 16.54 13.98
N LEU A 75 6.87 15.82 13.16
CA LEU A 75 5.47 15.45 13.47
C LEU A 75 5.38 14.47 14.63
N ARG A 76 6.31 13.53 14.74
CA ARG A 76 6.38 12.61 15.87
C ARG A 76 6.70 13.38 17.16
N ASP A 77 7.69 14.27 17.15
CA ASP A 77 8.09 15.06 18.30
C ASP A 77 6.97 16.02 18.75
N ALA A 78 6.11 16.44 17.82
CA ALA A 78 4.87 17.17 18.12
C ALA A 78 3.72 16.28 18.62
N GLY A 79 3.91 14.96 18.74
CA GLY A 79 2.89 14.02 19.19
C GLY A 79 1.78 13.72 18.17
N LEU A 80 1.97 14.10 16.90
CA LEU A 80 0.97 13.91 15.83
C LEU A 80 1.09 12.52 15.17
N ILE A 81 2.26 11.92 15.20
CA ILE A 81 2.51 10.55 14.73
C ILE A 81 2.96 9.72 15.93
N PRO A 82 2.43 8.51 16.14
CA PRO A 82 2.84 7.64 17.24
C PRO A 82 4.34 7.37 17.24
N THR A 83 4.91 7.16 18.42
CA THR A 83 6.27 6.66 18.57
C THR A 83 6.34 5.23 18.06
N GLY A 84 7.40 4.89 17.32
CA GLY A 84 7.61 3.57 16.72
C GLY A 84 8.66 3.66 15.63
N ALA A 85 9.13 2.52 15.16
CA ALA A 85 10.17 2.48 14.14
C ALA A 85 9.66 2.88 12.75
N TRP A 86 8.38 2.65 12.44
CA TRP A 86 7.69 3.02 11.20
C TRP A 86 8.63 3.07 9.99
N GLY A 87 9.30 1.92 9.72
CA GLY A 87 10.41 1.82 8.77
C GLY A 87 10.07 2.30 7.35
N TRP A 88 8.80 2.16 6.98
CA TRP A 88 8.24 2.58 5.69
C TRP A 88 7.87 4.07 5.62
N LEU A 89 7.77 4.77 6.77
CA LEU A 89 7.32 6.15 6.85
C LEU A 89 8.50 7.12 6.75
N ASP A 90 8.61 7.80 5.63
CA ASP A 90 9.57 8.87 5.34
C ASP A 90 8.86 10.11 4.81
N ASP A 91 9.62 11.16 4.49
CA ASP A 91 9.08 12.43 4.02
C ASP A 91 8.36 12.30 2.67
N GLU A 92 8.74 11.32 1.83
CA GLU A 92 8.04 11.02 0.59
C GLU A 92 6.68 10.38 0.84
N ALA A 93 6.60 9.35 1.70
CA ALA A 93 5.34 8.75 2.10
C ALA A 93 4.40 9.78 2.75
N LEU A 94 4.96 10.71 3.54
CA LEU A 94 4.21 11.82 4.10
C LEU A 94 3.65 12.75 3.00
N ALA A 95 4.47 13.12 2.02
CA ALA A 95 4.03 13.97 0.91
C ALA A 95 2.91 13.30 0.08
N GLN A 96 3.03 11.99 -0.19
CA GLN A 96 1.99 11.22 -0.86
C GLN A 96 0.70 11.15 -0.03
N ALA A 97 0.81 10.97 1.29
CA ALA A 97 -0.35 10.95 2.18
C ALA A 97 -1.08 12.31 2.19
N VAL A 98 -0.35 13.43 2.22
CA VAL A 98 -0.91 14.79 2.11
C VAL A 98 -1.63 14.96 0.78
N ALA A 99 -0.98 14.62 -0.35
CA ALA A 99 -1.56 14.76 -1.68
C ALA A 99 -2.83 13.91 -1.84
N ARG A 100 -2.80 12.66 -1.35
CA ARG A 100 -3.92 11.73 -1.38
C ARG A 100 -5.10 12.23 -0.55
N THR A 101 -4.84 12.64 0.70
CA THR A 101 -5.85 13.19 1.59
C THR A 101 -6.51 14.44 0.99
N TYR A 102 -5.72 15.32 0.40
CA TYR A 102 -6.23 16.50 -0.30
C TYR A 102 -7.14 16.12 -1.48
N ARG A 103 -6.75 15.15 -2.31
CA ARG A 103 -7.56 14.67 -3.44
C ARG A 103 -8.90 14.09 -2.96
N HIS A 104 -8.87 13.24 -1.93
CA HIS A 104 -10.09 12.69 -1.33
C HIS A 104 -11.02 13.77 -0.80
N ALA A 105 -10.49 14.77 -0.11
CA ALA A 105 -11.28 15.91 0.37
C ALA A 105 -11.97 16.71 -0.75
N ARG A 106 -11.48 16.58 -1.98
CA ARG A 106 -12.07 17.18 -3.19
C ARG A 106 -12.93 16.21 -4.01
N GLY A 107 -13.24 15.03 -3.48
CA GLY A 107 -14.12 14.05 -4.12
C GLY A 107 -13.43 13.15 -5.15
N THR A 108 -12.09 13.09 -5.17
CA THR A 108 -11.39 12.14 -6.04
C THR A 108 -11.49 10.74 -5.44
N GLY A 109 -12.04 9.78 -6.18
CA GLY A 109 -12.10 8.36 -5.77
C GLY A 109 -10.72 7.72 -5.63
N ALA A 110 -10.65 6.59 -4.92
CA ALA A 110 -9.38 5.94 -4.60
C ALA A 110 -8.64 5.44 -5.86
N VAL A 111 -9.36 4.88 -6.82
CA VAL A 111 -8.79 4.46 -8.12
C VAL A 111 -8.12 5.62 -8.84
N ALA A 112 -8.84 6.74 -9.01
CA ALA A 112 -8.31 7.91 -9.70
C ALA A 112 -7.11 8.52 -8.96
N ALA A 113 -7.14 8.56 -7.62
CA ALA A 113 -6.04 9.03 -6.81
C ALA A 113 -4.79 8.15 -6.93
N ALA A 114 -4.96 6.82 -6.94
CA ALA A 114 -3.87 5.87 -7.13
C ALA A 114 -3.24 5.97 -8.53
N GLN A 115 -4.05 6.08 -9.57
CA GLN A 115 -3.57 6.24 -10.95
C GLN A 115 -2.82 7.56 -11.15
N GLN A 116 -3.30 8.65 -10.55
CA GLN A 116 -2.58 9.94 -10.59
C GLN A 116 -1.23 9.84 -9.87
N GLN A 117 -1.18 9.19 -8.71
CA GLN A 117 0.08 8.96 -8.00
C GLN A 117 1.03 8.12 -8.84
N TRP A 118 0.56 7.03 -9.43
CA TRP A 118 1.33 6.17 -10.31
C TRP A 118 1.95 6.95 -11.47
N THR A 119 1.16 7.74 -12.18
CA THR A 119 1.64 8.58 -13.29
C THR A 119 2.70 9.59 -12.84
N GLN A 120 2.52 10.20 -11.66
CA GLN A 120 3.50 11.14 -11.11
C GLN A 120 4.83 10.47 -10.76
N CYS A 121 4.78 9.26 -10.18
CA CYS A 121 5.98 8.54 -9.76
C CYS A 121 6.72 7.85 -10.92
N ARG A 122 6.00 7.41 -11.96
CA ARG A 122 6.54 6.58 -13.06
C ARG A 122 6.72 7.33 -14.37
N GLY A 123 6.09 8.48 -14.57
CA GLY A 123 6.17 9.23 -15.82
C GLY A 123 5.82 8.37 -17.05
N ALA A 124 6.67 8.37 -18.08
CA ALA A 124 6.46 7.60 -19.31
C ALA A 124 6.41 6.08 -19.11
N GLN A 125 6.98 5.53 -18.03
CA GLN A 125 6.89 4.09 -17.71
C GLN A 125 5.47 3.66 -17.28
N SER A 126 4.56 4.60 -17.07
CA SER A 126 3.17 4.32 -16.77
C SER A 126 2.36 3.82 -17.98
N GLU A 127 2.93 3.84 -19.19
CA GLU A 127 2.23 3.41 -20.41
C GLU A 127 2.04 1.89 -20.50
N THR A 128 2.91 1.10 -19.86
CA THR A 128 2.88 -0.36 -19.89
C THR A 128 2.49 -1.00 -18.56
N ALA A 129 2.20 -0.18 -17.55
CA ALA A 129 1.78 -0.66 -16.25
C ALA A 129 0.78 0.31 -15.60
N ALA A 130 -0.16 -0.24 -14.84
CA ALA A 130 -1.16 0.51 -14.10
C ALA A 130 -1.23 0.03 -12.65
N VAL A 131 -1.84 0.84 -11.78
CA VAL A 131 -2.10 0.49 -10.39
C VAL A 131 -3.58 0.67 -10.06
N LEU A 132 -4.15 -0.28 -9.35
CA LEU A 132 -5.50 -0.23 -8.82
C LEU A 132 -5.47 -0.53 -7.31
N PRO A 133 -6.19 0.19 -6.46
CA PRO A 133 -6.46 -0.26 -5.10
C PRO A 133 -7.38 -1.49 -5.14
N LEU A 134 -7.25 -2.41 -4.21
CA LEU A 134 -8.10 -3.60 -4.13
C LEU A 134 -9.58 -3.25 -3.99
N THR A 135 -9.86 -2.23 -3.19
CA THR A 135 -11.20 -1.69 -2.95
C THR A 135 -11.14 -0.18 -2.74
N GLU A 136 -12.26 0.52 -2.96
CA GLU A 136 -12.40 1.95 -2.62
C GLU A 136 -12.96 2.14 -1.20
N GLU A 137 -13.55 1.09 -0.61
CA GLU A 137 -14.06 1.09 0.76
C GLU A 137 -12.91 1.01 1.78
N PRO A 138 -13.09 1.59 2.96
CA PRO A 138 -12.12 1.46 4.04
C PRO A 138 -12.16 0.05 4.61
N ILE A 139 -11.06 -0.69 4.43
CA ILE A 139 -10.81 -1.96 5.08
C ILE A 139 -9.51 -1.88 5.86
N GLU A 140 -9.45 -2.54 7.02
CA GLU A 140 -8.27 -2.52 7.89
C GLU A 140 -7.95 -3.92 8.41
N LEU A 141 -6.69 -4.35 8.28
CA LEU A 141 -6.22 -5.57 8.93
C LEU A 141 -5.88 -5.27 10.39
N HIS A 142 -6.53 -5.99 11.28
CA HIS A 142 -6.30 -5.93 12.72
C HIS A 142 -5.76 -7.25 13.24
N VAL A 143 -4.88 -7.15 14.22
CA VAL A 143 -4.38 -8.26 15.03
C VAL A 143 -5.19 -8.29 16.32
N LEU A 144 -5.64 -9.48 16.69
CA LEU A 144 -6.28 -9.73 17.98
C LEU A 144 -5.20 -10.25 18.94
N GLU A 145 -5.04 -9.57 20.08
CA GLU A 145 -4.09 -9.95 21.12
C GLU A 145 -4.76 -9.98 22.50
N PRO A 146 -4.26 -10.79 23.45
CA PRO A 146 -4.82 -10.81 24.80
C PRO A 146 -4.63 -9.46 25.49
N ASP A 147 -5.67 -8.95 26.17
CA ASP A 147 -5.60 -7.69 26.95
C ASP A 147 -4.90 -7.87 28.31
N GLY A 148 -4.72 -9.11 28.76
CA GLY A 148 -4.11 -9.46 30.05
C GLY A 148 -5.12 -9.73 31.15
N ASP A 149 -6.40 -9.39 30.97
CA ASP A 149 -7.50 -9.58 31.92
C ASP A 149 -8.49 -10.68 31.47
N GLY A 150 -8.09 -11.48 30.49
CA GLY A 150 -8.86 -12.58 29.91
C GLY A 150 -9.79 -12.17 28.77
N GLY A 151 -9.67 -10.93 28.30
CA GLY A 151 -10.30 -10.42 27.09
C GLY A 151 -9.32 -10.32 25.92
N GLN A 152 -9.78 -9.71 24.82
CA GLN A 152 -8.98 -9.43 23.64
C GLN A 152 -9.05 -7.95 23.27
N VAL A 153 -7.95 -7.44 22.76
CA VAL A 153 -7.87 -6.10 22.16
C VAL A 153 -7.52 -6.23 20.69
N SER A 154 -8.18 -5.40 19.88
CA SER A 154 -7.94 -5.32 18.44
C SER A 154 -7.02 -4.14 18.16
N ARG A 155 -5.94 -4.37 17.42
CA ARG A 155 -4.96 -3.36 17.04
C ARG A 155 -4.67 -3.42 15.55
N HIS A 156 -4.65 -2.27 14.88
CA HIS A 156 -4.26 -2.21 13.46
C HIS A 156 -2.90 -2.88 13.23
N ALA A 157 -2.79 -3.73 12.20
CA ALA A 157 -1.62 -4.58 11.97
C ALA A 157 -0.30 -3.80 11.90
N LEU A 158 -0.27 -2.65 11.22
CA LEU A 158 0.94 -1.82 11.18
C LEU A 158 1.34 -1.29 12.56
N ARG A 159 0.38 -0.92 13.40
CA ARG A 159 0.68 -0.48 14.77
C ARG A 159 1.21 -1.64 15.62
N TRP A 160 0.67 -2.82 15.41
CA TRP A 160 1.12 -4.02 16.10
C TRP A 160 2.55 -4.44 15.68
N ILE A 161 2.86 -4.38 14.36
CA ILE A 161 4.20 -4.72 13.86
C ILE A 161 5.27 -3.78 14.43
N GLU A 162 4.95 -2.50 14.57
CA GLU A 162 5.87 -1.46 15.04
C GLU A 162 6.01 -1.41 16.58
N ASP A 163 5.15 -2.11 17.30
CA ASP A 163 5.23 -2.17 18.77
C ASP A 163 6.29 -3.19 19.21
N THR A 164 7.29 -2.73 19.96
CA THR A 164 8.34 -3.58 20.50
C THR A 164 7.84 -4.51 21.60
N ASP A 165 6.77 -4.12 22.29
CA ASP A 165 6.17 -4.84 23.41
C ASP A 165 4.92 -5.63 22.98
N ARG A 166 4.76 -5.85 21.63
CA ARG A 166 3.63 -6.58 21.08
C ARG A 166 3.51 -7.97 21.68
N ARG A 167 2.27 -8.34 21.99
CA ARG A 167 1.95 -9.69 22.45
C ARG A 167 1.80 -10.63 21.28
N GLU A 168 1.87 -11.93 21.55
CA GLU A 168 1.61 -12.95 20.53
C GLU A 168 0.16 -12.85 20.03
N PRO A 169 -0.07 -12.88 18.71
CA PRO A 169 -1.40 -12.74 18.15
C PRO A 169 -2.24 -14.00 18.42
N GLU A 170 -3.49 -13.81 18.82
CA GLU A 170 -4.50 -14.87 18.92
C GLU A 170 -5.31 -15.04 17.64
N GLY A 171 -5.31 -14.02 16.77
CA GLY A 171 -6.01 -14.05 15.51
C GLY A 171 -5.88 -12.78 14.70
N PHE A 172 -6.53 -12.79 13.55
CA PHE A 172 -6.56 -11.67 12.62
C PHE A 172 -7.99 -11.43 12.17
N VAL A 173 -8.34 -10.17 11.96
CA VAL A 173 -9.63 -9.76 11.39
C VAL A 173 -9.41 -8.64 10.38
N VAL A 174 -10.14 -8.71 9.26
CA VAL A 174 -10.18 -7.60 8.28
C VAL A 174 -11.49 -6.85 8.54
N ALA A 175 -11.39 -5.73 9.24
CA ALA A 175 -12.53 -4.88 9.50
C ALA A 175 -13.03 -4.24 8.19
N GLY A 176 -14.35 -4.17 8.01
CA GLY A 176 -14.97 -3.58 6.82
C GLY A 176 -15.08 -4.49 5.60
N VAL A 177 -14.47 -5.69 5.60
CA VAL A 177 -14.43 -6.56 4.42
C VAL A 177 -15.82 -7.03 3.97
N ASP A 178 -16.75 -7.22 4.89
CA ASP A 178 -18.12 -7.70 4.58
C ASP A 178 -18.94 -6.69 3.75
N HIS A 179 -18.49 -5.46 3.66
CA HIS A 179 -19.14 -4.36 2.94
C HIS A 179 -18.29 -3.78 1.81
N ALA A 180 -17.14 -4.41 1.54
CA ALA A 180 -16.21 -3.94 0.54
C ALA A 180 -16.38 -4.71 -0.78
N ASP A 181 -16.57 -3.96 -1.85
CA ASP A 181 -16.54 -4.49 -3.21
C ASP A 181 -15.15 -4.31 -3.82
N ALA A 182 -14.82 -5.12 -4.81
CA ALA A 182 -13.62 -4.91 -5.60
C ALA A 182 -13.69 -3.55 -6.31
N ALA A 183 -12.63 -2.77 -6.24
CA ALA A 183 -12.59 -1.48 -6.92
C ALA A 183 -12.79 -1.62 -8.45
N PRO A 184 -13.30 -0.58 -9.12
CA PRO A 184 -13.50 -0.61 -10.56
C PRO A 184 -12.26 -1.04 -11.33
N GLY A 185 -12.40 -2.04 -12.19
CA GLY A 185 -11.33 -2.61 -13.01
C GLY A 185 -10.55 -3.77 -12.37
N VAL A 186 -10.64 -3.99 -11.05
CA VAL A 186 -9.88 -5.05 -10.38
C VAL A 186 -10.28 -6.44 -10.85
N LEU A 187 -11.59 -6.75 -10.88
CA LEU A 187 -12.06 -8.06 -11.34
C LEU A 187 -11.75 -8.30 -12.82
N ASP A 188 -11.84 -7.26 -13.64
CA ASP A 188 -11.51 -7.35 -15.06
C ASP A 188 -10.01 -7.59 -15.26
N ALA A 189 -9.16 -6.89 -14.50
CA ALA A 189 -7.72 -7.10 -14.52
C ALA A 189 -7.36 -8.55 -14.19
N VAL A 190 -7.95 -9.12 -13.13
CA VAL A 190 -7.67 -10.51 -12.71
C VAL A 190 -8.21 -11.52 -13.72
N ARG A 191 -9.43 -11.31 -14.25
CA ARG A 191 -10.07 -12.26 -15.18
C ARG A 191 -9.44 -12.28 -16.57
N SER A 192 -8.95 -11.13 -17.04
CA SER A 192 -8.30 -11.01 -18.36
C SER A 192 -6.80 -11.28 -18.35
N ALA A 193 -6.21 -11.50 -17.18
CA ALA A 193 -4.78 -11.76 -17.07
C ALA A 193 -4.41 -13.12 -17.65
N ASP A 194 -3.32 -13.16 -18.44
CA ASP A 194 -2.66 -14.41 -18.86
C ASP A 194 -1.95 -15.06 -17.65
N VAL A 195 -1.48 -14.24 -16.69
CA VAL A 195 -0.79 -14.66 -15.46
C VAL A 195 -1.23 -13.79 -14.29
N VAL A 196 -1.57 -14.44 -13.17
CA VAL A 196 -1.81 -13.78 -11.88
C VAL A 196 -0.67 -14.13 -10.94
N VAL A 197 -0.01 -13.09 -10.39
CA VAL A 197 1.11 -13.24 -9.44
C VAL A 197 0.63 -12.89 -8.04
N LEU A 198 0.88 -13.81 -7.10
CA LEU A 198 0.67 -13.65 -5.66
C LEU A 198 2.05 -13.67 -4.99
N PRO A 199 2.69 -12.51 -4.75
CA PRO A 199 4.02 -12.44 -4.15
C PRO A 199 4.01 -12.66 -2.64
#